data_22a91e33ec89248c0d7948d90352a946
#
_entry.id   22a91e33ec89248c0d7948d90352a946
#
_cell.length_a   1.000
_cell.length_b   1.000
_cell.length_c   1.000
_cell.angle_alpha   90.00
_cell.angle_beta   90.00
_cell.angle_gamma   90.00
#
_symmetry.space_group_name_H-M   'P 1'
#
loop_
_entity.id
_entity.type
_entity.pdbx_description
1 polymer ?
#
loop_
_entity_poly.entity_id
_entity_poly.type
_entity_poly.pdbx_seq_one_letter_code
_entity_poly.pdbx_strand_id
1 'polypeptide(L)'
;MSPQNKQRSACNTADVRKGKIIMKKILTLILAAAMLTGCIALASCGKTEEKVLNVYTNAGFAPYEYLDENGKVVGVDIDVVNYIGEKLGYKVIISDIDFDAILNEVAKDKFAVGAAGMSKKAERDEIALASDVYATSVQYIIAPTGTFEGEQVALADAVAYIAASGIKSIGVQKGTTGADLVGGAIEGTEAKTIEYSNAIIASQDIGSSVGAVVIDKMPAESICKDNENLQCWALDAEMESYVMYFNKDNADLVKQVNDVLKQMIADGLIDQYTVKHSS
;
A
#
# COMPACT_ATOMS: atom_id res chain seq x y z
N MET A 1 52.61 -84.88 24.01
CA MET A 1 52.21 -83.57 23.40
C MET A 1 52.86 -82.45 24.26
N SER A 2 53.77 -81.69 23.68
CA SER A 2 54.65 -80.74 24.37
C SER A 2 53.86 -79.48 24.79
N PRO A 3 54.19 -78.91 25.95
CA PRO A 3 53.54 -77.67 26.47
C PRO A 3 53.63 -76.44 25.57
N GLN A 4 54.56 -76.38 24.63
CA GLN A 4 54.76 -75.25 23.70
C GLN A 4 53.63 -75.08 22.65
N ASN A 5 52.83 -76.08 22.39
CA ASN A 5 51.74 -76.03 21.36
C ASN A 5 50.46 -75.38 21.92
N LYS A 6 50.25 -75.34 23.27
CA LYS A 6 49.10 -74.73 23.91
C LYS A 6 49.26 -73.18 24.03
N GLN A 7 50.47 -72.64 24.14
CA GLN A 7 50.74 -71.20 24.25
C GLN A 7 50.61 -70.47 22.89
N ARG A 8 50.96 -71.09 21.76
CA ARG A 8 50.78 -70.49 20.42
C ARG A 8 49.33 -70.36 20.02
N SER A 9 48.46 -71.28 20.43
CA SER A 9 47.02 -71.19 20.09
C SER A 9 46.30 -70.13 20.89
N ALA A 10 46.70 -69.84 22.15
CA ALA A 10 46.07 -68.81 22.98
C ALA A 10 46.45 -67.36 22.57
N CYS A 11 47.67 -67.17 22.06
CA CYS A 11 48.14 -65.84 21.61
C CYS A 11 47.44 -65.36 20.35
N ASN A 12 47.14 -66.28 19.41
CA ASN A 12 46.50 -65.92 18.14
C ASN A 12 45.01 -65.57 18.28
N THR A 13 44.32 -66.16 19.27
CA THR A 13 42.89 -65.79 19.50
C THR A 13 42.67 -64.49 20.25
N ALA A 14 43.66 -64.07 21.08
CA ALA A 14 43.60 -62.81 21.78
C ALA A 14 43.82 -61.61 20.84
N ASP A 15 44.71 -61.76 19.87
CA ASP A 15 45.02 -60.68 18.90
C ASP A 15 43.87 -60.45 17.87
N VAL A 16 43.24 -61.57 17.43
CA VAL A 16 42.07 -61.52 16.54
C VAL A 16 40.87 -60.89 17.27
N ARG A 17 40.69 -61.05 18.57
CA ARG A 17 39.65 -60.44 19.38
C ARG A 17 39.92 -58.92 19.57
N LYS A 18 41.15 -58.55 19.83
CA LYS A 18 41.53 -57.08 19.93
C LYS A 18 41.32 -56.37 18.60
N GLY A 19 41.72 -56.98 17.48
CA GLY A 19 41.48 -56.40 16.15
C GLY A 19 39.99 -56.19 15.83
N LYS A 20 39.12 -57.17 16.17
CA LYS A 20 37.65 -57.01 15.99
C LYS A 20 37.03 -55.97 16.89
N ILE A 21 37.53 -55.80 18.12
CA ILE A 21 37.04 -54.72 19.03
C ILE A 21 37.47 -53.35 18.57
N ILE A 22 38.70 -53.21 18.08
CA ILE A 22 39.20 -51.92 17.52
C ILE A 22 38.42 -51.58 16.25
N MET A 23 38.18 -52.53 15.34
CA MET A 23 37.44 -52.31 14.10
C MET A 23 35.96 -51.91 14.36
N LYS A 24 35.32 -52.54 15.39
CA LYS A 24 33.98 -52.12 15.81
C LYS A 24 33.93 -50.72 16.38
N LYS A 25 34.93 -50.30 17.19
CA LYS A 25 35.02 -48.93 17.72
C LYS A 25 35.28 -47.92 16.63
N ILE A 26 36.13 -48.21 15.65
CA ILE A 26 36.39 -47.32 14.50
C ILE A 26 35.12 -47.19 13.64
N LEU A 27 34.40 -48.30 13.38
CA LEU A 27 33.15 -48.25 12.61
C LEU A 27 32.06 -47.47 13.33
N THR A 28 31.96 -47.54 14.66
CA THR A 28 31.03 -46.78 15.48
C THR A 28 31.38 -45.27 15.50
N LEU A 29 32.67 -44.91 15.51
CA LEU A 29 33.12 -43.53 15.42
C LEU A 29 32.84 -42.91 14.04
N ILE A 30 33.03 -43.68 12.97
CA ILE A 30 32.73 -43.22 11.59
C ILE A 30 31.23 -43.03 11.43
N LEU A 31 30.36 -43.91 11.96
CA LEU A 31 28.92 -43.76 11.91
C LEU A 31 28.45 -42.57 12.74
N ALA A 32 29.05 -42.28 13.91
CA ALA A 32 28.74 -41.12 14.72
C ALA A 32 29.18 -39.80 14.06
N ALA A 33 30.35 -39.80 13.40
CA ALA A 33 30.81 -38.66 12.63
C ALA A 33 29.94 -38.37 11.40
N ALA A 34 29.42 -39.40 10.71
CA ALA A 34 28.51 -39.26 9.58
C ALA A 34 27.12 -38.72 10.01
N MET A 35 26.63 -39.07 11.20
CA MET A 35 25.40 -38.48 11.74
C MET A 35 25.58 -37.04 12.19
N LEU A 36 26.74 -36.63 12.73
CA LEU A 36 27.01 -35.23 13.06
C LEU A 36 27.12 -34.32 11.81
N THR A 37 27.72 -34.82 10.72
CA THR A 37 27.78 -34.07 9.45
C THR A 37 26.45 -34.00 8.75
N GLY A 38 25.57 -34.98 8.89
CA GLY A 38 24.19 -34.94 8.36
C GLY A 38 23.29 -33.90 9.05
N CYS A 39 23.48 -33.65 10.35
CA CYS A 39 22.69 -32.65 11.09
C CYS A 39 23.15 -31.19 10.80
N ILE A 40 24.39 -30.98 10.36
CA ILE A 40 24.87 -29.64 10.00
C ILE A 40 24.36 -29.19 8.62
N ALA A 41 24.09 -30.14 7.70
CA ALA A 41 23.55 -29.86 6.38
C ALA A 41 22.07 -29.44 6.39
N LEU A 42 21.31 -29.73 7.45
CA LEU A 42 19.91 -29.33 7.64
C LEU A 42 19.76 -27.98 8.38
N ALA A 43 20.86 -27.46 8.95
CA ALA A 43 20.87 -26.15 9.61
C ALA A 43 21.31 -25.00 8.67
N SER A 44 21.50 -25.25 7.37
CA SER A 44 21.55 -24.20 6.37
C SER A 44 20.10 -23.71 6.13
N CYS A 45 19.50 -23.13 7.16
CA CYS A 45 18.38 -22.24 7.02
C CYS A 45 18.92 -21.07 6.20
N GLY A 46 18.82 -21.14 4.87
CA GLY A 46 19.04 -20.01 4.01
C GLY A 46 18.21 -18.87 4.62
N LYS A 47 18.85 -17.77 4.97
CA LYS A 47 18.13 -16.52 5.22
C LYS A 47 17.33 -16.31 3.93
N THR A 48 16.04 -16.63 3.96
CA THR A 48 15.11 -16.18 2.94
C THR A 48 15.21 -14.66 3.03
N GLU A 49 15.79 -14.02 2.03
CA GLU A 49 15.77 -12.57 1.96
C GLU A 49 14.31 -12.16 2.11
N GLU A 50 14.03 -11.36 3.12
CA GLU A 50 12.70 -10.85 3.41
C GLU A 50 12.29 -10.02 2.18
N LYS A 51 11.26 -10.48 1.47
CA LYS A 51 10.73 -9.73 0.33
C LYS A 51 10.06 -8.48 0.86
N VAL A 52 10.49 -7.32 0.41
CA VAL A 52 9.93 -6.04 0.82
C VAL A 52 9.04 -5.48 -0.28
N LEU A 53 7.90 -4.90 0.11
CA LEU A 53 7.00 -4.12 -0.73
C LEU A 53 7.02 -2.68 -0.21
N ASN A 54 7.59 -1.75 -0.96
CA ASN A 54 7.64 -0.34 -0.62
C ASN A 54 6.37 0.35 -1.08
N VAL A 55 5.54 0.80 -0.14
CA VAL A 55 4.25 1.44 -0.40
C VAL A 55 4.38 2.95 -0.17
N TYR A 56 4.08 3.71 -1.20
CA TYR A 56 4.03 5.17 -1.17
C TYR A 56 2.57 5.62 -1.14
N THR A 57 2.27 6.51 -0.21
CA THR A 57 0.93 7.04 0.05
C THR A 57 1.01 8.53 0.41
N ASN A 58 -0.14 9.21 0.55
CA ASN A 58 -0.20 10.59 1.04
C ASN A 58 -1.29 10.72 2.12
N ALA A 59 -0.87 10.64 3.38
CA ALA A 59 -1.77 10.66 4.53
C ALA A 59 -2.42 12.03 4.71
N GLY A 60 -3.73 12.06 4.59
CA GLY A 60 -4.57 13.28 4.59
C GLY A 60 -5.82 13.11 3.74
N PHE A 61 -6.15 11.84 3.43
CA PHE A 61 -7.26 11.45 2.55
C PHE A 61 -8.16 10.39 3.21
N ALA A 62 -8.65 10.69 4.43
CA ALA A 62 -9.53 9.79 5.16
C ALA A 62 -10.81 9.47 4.36
N PRO A 63 -11.28 8.21 4.37
CA PRO A 63 -10.84 7.07 5.18
C PRO A 63 -9.77 6.20 4.53
N TYR A 64 -9.23 6.57 3.34
CA TYR A 64 -8.31 5.73 2.56
C TYR A 64 -6.91 5.70 3.16
N GLU A 65 -6.31 6.86 3.45
CA GLU A 65 -5.03 7.01 4.13
C GLU A 65 -4.99 8.29 4.98
N TYR A 66 -4.69 8.12 6.26
CA TYR A 66 -4.64 9.23 7.20
C TYR A 66 -3.74 8.88 8.39
N LEU A 67 -3.39 9.88 9.20
CA LEU A 67 -2.63 9.67 10.43
C LEU A 67 -3.59 9.41 11.59
N ASP A 68 -3.37 8.30 12.31
CA ASP A 68 -4.07 8.05 13.57
C ASP A 68 -3.56 8.97 14.70
N GLU A 69 -4.16 8.86 15.90
CA GLU A 69 -3.78 9.65 17.08
C GLU A 69 -2.30 9.50 17.50
N ASN A 70 -1.64 8.42 17.06
CA ASN A 70 -0.24 8.15 17.36
C ASN A 70 0.69 8.61 16.21
N GLY A 71 0.15 9.23 15.16
CA GLY A 71 0.89 9.64 13.97
C GLY A 71 1.27 8.49 13.04
N LYS A 72 0.60 7.33 13.16
CA LYS A 72 0.79 6.21 12.26
C LYS A 72 -0.13 6.34 11.06
N VAL A 73 0.37 6.06 9.87
CA VAL A 73 -0.44 5.98 8.66
C VAL A 73 -1.35 4.76 8.73
N VAL A 74 -2.64 4.98 8.61
CA VAL A 74 -3.72 3.98 8.66
C VAL A 74 -4.76 4.32 7.58
N GLY A 75 -5.72 3.42 7.34
CA GLY A 75 -6.81 3.64 6.39
C GLY A 75 -7.10 2.41 5.54
N VAL A 76 -8.08 2.54 4.65
CA VAL A 76 -8.54 1.46 3.75
C VAL A 76 -7.38 0.97 2.88
N ASP A 77 -6.67 1.87 2.20
CA ASP A 77 -5.56 1.53 1.31
C ASP A 77 -4.43 0.83 2.07
N ILE A 78 -4.18 1.29 3.31
CA ILE A 78 -3.15 0.72 4.18
C ILE A 78 -3.52 -0.70 4.63
N ASP A 79 -4.79 -0.94 4.99
CA ASP A 79 -5.27 -2.28 5.33
C ASP A 79 -5.22 -3.21 4.11
N VAL A 80 -5.59 -2.71 2.93
CA VAL A 80 -5.53 -3.48 1.67
C VAL A 80 -4.09 -3.88 1.32
N VAL A 81 -3.14 -2.95 1.33
CA VAL A 81 -1.74 -3.28 0.98
C VAL A 81 -1.10 -4.20 2.01
N ASN A 82 -1.43 -4.06 3.31
CA ASN A 82 -0.96 -4.97 4.35
C ASN A 82 -1.51 -6.39 4.16
N TYR A 83 -2.79 -6.52 3.85
CA TYR A 83 -3.40 -7.82 3.54
C TYR A 83 -2.75 -8.48 2.32
N ILE A 84 -2.53 -7.72 1.25
CA ILE A 84 -1.83 -8.19 0.04
C ILE A 84 -0.41 -8.63 0.39
N GLY A 85 0.33 -7.83 1.15
CA GLY A 85 1.67 -8.17 1.61
C GLY A 85 1.71 -9.47 2.40
N GLU A 86 0.79 -9.67 3.35
CA GLU A 86 0.66 -10.92 4.12
C GLU A 86 0.40 -12.12 3.21
N LYS A 87 -0.56 -12.02 2.29
CA LYS A 87 -0.92 -13.10 1.36
C LYS A 87 0.20 -13.49 0.41
N LEU A 88 1.00 -12.53 -0.04
CA LEU A 88 2.08 -12.75 -1.01
C LEU A 88 3.45 -12.95 -0.35
N GLY A 89 3.54 -12.89 0.99
CA GLY A 89 4.76 -13.08 1.76
C GLY A 89 5.74 -11.91 1.64
N TYR A 90 5.24 -10.68 1.52
CA TYR A 90 6.01 -9.45 1.56
C TYR A 90 5.89 -8.75 2.92
N LYS A 91 6.99 -8.17 3.36
CA LYS A 91 6.97 -7.14 4.39
C LYS A 91 6.61 -5.81 3.77
N VAL A 92 5.55 -5.20 4.22
CA VAL A 92 5.10 -3.88 3.76
C VAL A 92 5.84 -2.80 4.54
N ILE A 93 6.41 -1.83 3.80
CA ILE A 93 7.00 -0.61 4.34
C ILE A 93 6.23 0.57 3.74
N ILE A 94 5.60 1.37 4.60
CA ILE A 94 4.77 2.51 4.20
C ILE A 94 5.56 3.80 4.33
N SER A 95 5.54 4.61 3.28
CA SER A 95 6.14 5.93 3.21
C SER A 95 5.09 6.97 2.85
N ASP A 96 4.88 7.93 3.72
CA ASP A 96 4.03 9.10 3.50
C ASP A 96 4.82 10.17 2.77
N ILE A 97 4.38 10.56 1.57
CA ILE A 97 5.05 11.53 0.69
C ILE A 97 4.00 12.40 -0.03
N ASP A 98 4.44 13.45 -0.71
CA ASP A 98 3.56 14.25 -1.55
C ASP A 98 2.91 13.40 -2.66
N PHE A 99 1.61 13.57 -2.88
CA PHE A 99 0.82 12.77 -3.83
C PHE A 99 1.40 12.78 -5.25
N ASP A 100 1.79 13.95 -5.75
CA ASP A 100 2.36 14.12 -7.09
C ASP A 100 3.75 13.49 -7.26
N ALA A 101 4.42 13.10 -6.17
CA ALA A 101 5.69 12.38 -6.20
C ALA A 101 5.53 10.85 -6.26
N ILE A 102 4.37 10.30 -5.91
CA ILE A 102 4.16 8.85 -5.74
C ILE A 102 4.57 8.06 -6.99
N LEU A 103 4.06 8.43 -8.16
CA LEU A 103 4.37 7.70 -9.41
C LEU A 103 5.85 7.73 -9.77
N ASN A 104 6.56 8.83 -9.44
CA ASN A 104 7.99 8.91 -9.66
C ASN A 104 8.77 7.94 -8.77
N GLU A 105 8.34 7.73 -7.52
CA GLU A 105 8.96 6.74 -6.63
C GLU A 105 8.61 5.31 -7.07
N VAL A 106 7.37 5.05 -7.50
CA VAL A 106 6.95 3.77 -8.08
C VAL A 106 7.80 3.40 -9.30
N ALA A 107 8.11 4.37 -10.16
CA ALA A 107 8.91 4.12 -11.35
C ALA A 107 10.38 3.74 -11.07
N LYS A 108 10.92 4.11 -9.90
CA LYS A 108 12.32 3.86 -9.53
C LYS A 108 12.58 2.50 -8.89
N ASP A 109 11.57 1.88 -8.28
CA ASP A 109 11.71 0.64 -7.52
C ASP A 109 10.75 -0.43 -8.06
N LYS A 110 11.31 -1.57 -8.45
CA LYS A 110 10.56 -2.70 -8.99
C LYS A 110 9.50 -3.24 -8.01
N PHE A 111 9.72 -3.11 -6.72
CA PHE A 111 8.80 -3.57 -5.67
C PHE A 111 8.07 -2.42 -4.98
N ALA A 112 7.95 -1.28 -5.67
CA ALA A 112 7.17 -0.16 -5.21
C ALA A 112 5.69 -0.28 -5.60
N VAL A 113 4.84 0.28 -4.75
CA VAL A 113 3.39 0.42 -4.94
C VAL A 113 2.96 1.82 -4.55
N GLY A 114 2.20 2.48 -5.42
CA GLY A 114 1.44 3.68 -5.08
C GLY A 114 0.02 3.28 -4.65
N ALA A 115 -0.34 3.56 -3.40
CA ALA A 115 -1.67 3.32 -2.85
C ALA A 115 -2.10 4.57 -2.06
N ALA A 116 -2.97 5.38 -2.65
CA ALA A 116 -3.34 6.71 -2.15
C ALA A 116 -4.65 7.21 -2.79
N GLY A 117 -5.72 6.38 -2.81
CA GLY A 117 -6.96 6.71 -3.48
C GLY A 117 -6.75 7.14 -4.94
N MET A 118 -5.82 6.48 -5.65
CA MET A 118 -5.37 6.94 -6.96
C MET A 118 -6.36 6.57 -8.06
N SER A 119 -6.98 7.55 -8.68
CA SER A 119 -7.86 7.34 -9.83
C SER A 119 -7.10 6.82 -11.04
N LYS A 120 -7.68 5.85 -11.74
CA LYS A 120 -7.14 5.33 -13.00
C LYS A 120 -7.15 6.43 -14.06
N LYS A 121 -6.02 6.65 -14.73
CA LYS A 121 -5.80 7.73 -15.67
C LYS A 121 -4.81 7.32 -16.76
N ALA A 122 -5.08 7.64 -18.02
CA ALA A 122 -4.23 7.25 -19.15
C ALA A 122 -2.77 7.72 -18.99
N GLU A 123 -2.56 8.96 -18.52
CA GLU A 123 -1.23 9.53 -18.31
C GLU A 123 -0.47 8.79 -17.19
N ARG A 124 -1.17 8.28 -16.17
CA ARG A 124 -0.58 7.46 -15.11
C ARG A 124 -0.21 6.08 -15.62
N ASP A 125 -1.04 5.49 -16.49
CA ASP A 125 -0.80 4.20 -17.14
C ASP A 125 0.43 4.24 -18.09
N GLU A 126 0.83 5.44 -18.57
CA GLU A 126 2.08 5.63 -19.29
C GLU A 126 3.32 5.48 -18.40
N ILE A 127 3.20 5.72 -17.09
CA ILE A 127 4.31 5.72 -16.13
C ILE A 127 4.38 4.39 -15.36
N ALA A 128 3.23 3.82 -14.96
CA ALA A 128 3.12 2.68 -14.07
C ALA A 128 2.03 1.70 -14.53
N LEU A 129 1.99 0.48 -13.97
CA LEU A 129 0.95 -0.50 -14.21
C LEU A 129 -0.16 -0.35 -13.18
N ALA A 130 -1.39 -0.19 -13.62
CA ALA A 130 -2.55 -0.17 -12.73
C ALA A 130 -2.98 -1.57 -12.30
N SER A 131 -3.45 -1.72 -11.05
CA SER A 131 -4.20 -2.89 -10.60
C SER A 131 -5.60 -2.93 -11.19
N ASP A 132 -6.36 -3.98 -10.87
CA ASP A 132 -7.81 -3.97 -10.98
C ASP A 132 -8.40 -2.90 -10.06
N VAL A 133 -9.59 -2.39 -10.42
CA VAL A 133 -10.33 -1.40 -9.63
C VAL A 133 -10.79 -2.03 -8.32
N TYR A 134 -10.50 -1.37 -7.19
CA TYR A 134 -10.92 -1.83 -5.87
C TYR A 134 -11.96 -0.93 -5.19
N ALA A 135 -12.08 0.34 -5.59
CA ALA A 135 -13.06 1.28 -5.10
C ALA A 135 -13.45 2.29 -6.20
N THR A 136 -14.51 3.05 -5.97
CA THR A 136 -14.94 4.13 -6.87
C THR A 136 -15.28 5.38 -6.07
N SER A 137 -15.15 6.55 -6.69
CA SER A 137 -15.49 7.84 -6.12
C SER A 137 -16.11 8.78 -7.13
N VAL A 138 -16.56 9.94 -6.67
CA VAL A 138 -16.96 11.10 -7.47
C VAL A 138 -16.37 12.34 -6.83
N GLN A 139 -16.17 13.39 -7.60
CA GLN A 139 -15.67 14.65 -7.08
C GLN A 139 -16.76 15.42 -6.32
N TYR A 140 -16.37 16.04 -5.21
CA TYR A 140 -17.16 16.89 -4.35
C TYR A 140 -16.52 18.26 -4.23
N ILE A 141 -17.34 19.27 -3.92
CA ILE A 141 -16.87 20.60 -3.54
C ILE A 141 -17.22 20.86 -2.07
N ILE A 142 -16.25 21.36 -1.32
CA ILE A 142 -16.40 21.82 0.07
C ILE A 142 -16.41 23.34 0.05
N ALA A 143 -17.39 23.95 0.72
CA ALA A 143 -17.50 25.40 0.87
C ALA A 143 -18.16 25.74 2.21
N PRO A 144 -18.24 27.02 2.63
CA PRO A 144 -19.00 27.41 3.82
C PRO A 144 -20.44 26.91 3.78
N THR A 145 -20.98 26.49 4.92
CA THR A 145 -22.34 25.97 5.06
C THR A 145 -23.36 26.95 4.45
N GLY A 146 -24.26 26.42 3.62
CA GLY A 146 -25.31 27.18 2.94
C GLY A 146 -24.84 27.93 1.67
N THR A 147 -23.64 27.63 1.15
CA THR A 147 -23.13 28.22 -0.10
C THR A 147 -23.95 27.78 -1.32
N PHE A 148 -24.32 26.50 -1.39
CA PHE A 148 -25.14 25.94 -2.47
C PHE A 148 -26.42 25.31 -1.90
N GLU A 149 -27.46 25.21 -2.72
CA GLU A 149 -28.72 24.53 -2.37
C GLU A 149 -28.69 23.06 -2.78
N GLY A 150 -29.44 22.21 -2.06
CA GLY A 150 -29.55 20.76 -2.35
C GLY A 150 -28.32 19.96 -1.96
N GLU A 151 -28.15 18.79 -2.57
CA GLU A 151 -27.05 17.84 -2.28
C GLU A 151 -26.00 17.80 -3.41
N GLN A 152 -26.31 18.39 -4.55
CA GLN A 152 -25.45 18.40 -5.74
C GLN A 152 -25.44 19.80 -6.37
N VAL A 153 -24.30 20.16 -6.95
CA VAL A 153 -24.13 21.40 -7.72
C VAL A 153 -23.39 21.08 -9.01
N ALA A 154 -23.80 21.71 -10.11
CA ALA A 154 -23.05 21.62 -11.35
C ALA A 154 -21.69 22.30 -11.20
N LEU A 155 -20.63 21.69 -11.71
CA LEU A 155 -19.27 22.24 -11.62
C LEU A 155 -19.20 23.65 -12.20
N ALA A 156 -19.86 23.89 -13.34
CA ALA A 156 -19.89 25.21 -13.96
C ALA A 156 -20.56 26.27 -13.07
N ASP A 157 -21.64 25.92 -12.37
CA ASP A 157 -22.34 26.82 -11.45
C ASP A 157 -21.50 27.09 -10.21
N ALA A 158 -20.83 26.09 -9.67
CA ALA A 158 -19.90 26.24 -8.54
C ALA A 158 -18.74 27.16 -8.91
N VAL A 159 -18.12 26.98 -10.07
CA VAL A 159 -17.05 27.85 -10.59
C VAL A 159 -17.55 29.26 -10.81
N ALA A 160 -18.74 29.45 -11.41
CA ALA A 160 -19.34 30.77 -11.63
C ALA A 160 -19.61 31.50 -10.30
N TYR A 161 -20.12 30.77 -9.29
CA TYR A 161 -20.33 31.33 -7.95
C TYR A 161 -19.02 31.84 -7.35
N ILE A 162 -17.97 31.01 -7.35
CA ILE A 162 -16.65 31.38 -6.81
C ILE A 162 -16.03 32.54 -7.60
N ALA A 163 -16.13 32.52 -8.93
CA ALA A 163 -15.64 33.64 -9.78
C ALA A 163 -16.32 34.99 -9.47
N ALA A 164 -17.60 34.96 -9.08
CA ALA A 164 -18.36 36.12 -8.68
C ALA A 164 -18.18 36.52 -7.21
N SER A 165 -17.59 35.65 -6.39
CA SER A 165 -17.39 35.89 -4.95
C SER A 165 -16.21 36.84 -4.67
N GLY A 166 -16.04 37.21 -3.39
CA GLY A 166 -14.89 38.00 -2.93
C GLY A 166 -13.57 37.22 -2.94
N ILE A 167 -13.63 35.90 -2.84
CA ILE A 167 -12.47 34.98 -2.88
C ILE A 167 -12.59 34.10 -4.12
N LYS A 168 -11.91 34.48 -5.19
CA LYS A 168 -12.05 33.91 -6.53
C LYS A 168 -11.13 32.68 -6.74
N SER A 169 -10.84 31.92 -5.70
CA SER A 169 -9.93 30.80 -5.78
C SER A 169 -10.58 29.51 -5.28
N ILE A 170 -10.29 28.40 -5.96
CA ILE A 170 -10.68 27.04 -5.58
C ILE A 170 -9.41 26.28 -5.20
N GLY A 171 -9.38 25.72 -3.99
CA GLY A 171 -8.30 24.87 -3.51
C GLY A 171 -8.42 23.47 -4.11
N VAL A 172 -7.30 22.91 -4.54
CA VAL A 172 -7.20 21.55 -5.06
C VAL A 172 -5.93 20.90 -4.55
N GLN A 173 -5.90 19.57 -4.45
CA GLN A 173 -4.66 18.87 -4.18
C GLN A 173 -3.88 18.69 -5.48
N LYS A 174 -2.59 19.01 -5.44
CA LYS A 174 -1.69 18.96 -6.59
C LYS A 174 -1.61 17.56 -7.20
N GLY A 175 -1.69 17.47 -8.54
CA GLY A 175 -1.53 16.21 -9.30
C GLY A 175 -2.74 15.29 -9.26
N THR A 176 -3.90 15.73 -8.72
CA THR A 176 -5.14 14.94 -8.65
C THR A 176 -6.04 15.17 -9.88
N THR A 177 -6.99 14.28 -10.06
CA THR A 177 -8.09 14.43 -11.04
C THR A 177 -8.99 15.62 -10.71
N GLY A 178 -9.19 15.92 -9.43
CA GLY A 178 -9.91 17.11 -8.98
C GLY A 178 -9.22 18.40 -9.42
N ALA A 179 -7.88 18.45 -9.39
CA ALA A 179 -7.11 19.59 -9.89
C ALA A 179 -7.30 19.78 -11.40
N ASP A 180 -7.26 18.69 -12.18
CA ASP A 180 -7.49 18.75 -13.63
C ASP A 180 -8.92 19.18 -13.96
N LEU A 181 -9.90 18.62 -13.23
CA LEU A 181 -11.33 18.94 -13.39
C LEU A 181 -11.58 20.45 -13.20
N VAL A 182 -11.09 21.02 -12.09
CA VAL A 182 -11.23 22.44 -11.80
C VAL A 182 -10.44 23.27 -12.80
N GLY A 183 -9.20 22.86 -13.14
CA GLY A 183 -8.35 23.55 -14.11
C GLY A 183 -9.04 23.73 -15.46
N GLY A 184 -9.72 22.69 -15.97
CA GLY A 184 -10.52 22.76 -17.19
C GLY A 184 -11.76 23.66 -17.05
N ALA A 185 -12.43 23.60 -15.89
CA ALA A 185 -13.68 24.33 -15.67
C ALA A 185 -13.52 25.84 -15.46
N ILE A 186 -12.37 26.30 -14.96
CA ILE A 186 -12.11 27.74 -14.73
C ILE A 186 -11.66 28.48 -15.99
N GLU A 187 -11.37 27.79 -17.09
CA GLU A 187 -10.94 28.44 -18.33
C GLU A 187 -11.95 29.50 -18.80
N GLY A 188 -11.47 30.70 -19.08
CA GLY A 188 -12.31 31.83 -19.52
C GLY A 188 -13.10 32.52 -18.40
N THR A 189 -12.92 32.10 -17.14
CA THR A 189 -13.52 32.74 -15.95
C THR A 189 -12.50 33.61 -15.19
N GLU A 190 -12.96 34.32 -14.13
CA GLU A 190 -12.06 34.99 -13.20
C GLU A 190 -11.59 34.11 -12.03
N ALA A 191 -12.09 32.85 -11.93
CA ALA A 191 -11.69 31.94 -10.91
C ALA A 191 -10.25 31.44 -11.13
N LYS A 192 -9.58 31.02 -10.05
CA LYS A 192 -8.21 30.51 -10.06
C LYS A 192 -8.14 29.23 -9.23
N THR A 193 -7.20 28.36 -9.52
CA THR A 193 -6.81 27.26 -8.63
C THR A 193 -5.68 27.69 -7.69
N ILE A 194 -5.72 27.18 -6.45
CA ILE A 194 -4.56 27.16 -5.54
C ILE A 194 -4.30 25.70 -5.22
N GLU A 195 -3.08 25.24 -5.53
CA GLU A 195 -2.66 23.87 -5.29
C GLU A 195 -2.08 23.71 -3.88
N TYR A 196 -2.49 22.63 -3.20
CA TYR A 196 -2.07 22.25 -1.87
C TYR A 196 -1.44 20.84 -1.88
N SER A 197 -0.66 20.51 -0.86
CA SER A 197 -0.10 19.16 -0.67
C SER A 197 -1.16 18.12 -0.29
N ASN A 198 -2.23 18.57 0.43
CA ASN A 198 -3.40 17.73 0.73
C ASN A 198 -4.64 18.62 0.96
N ALA A 199 -5.82 17.98 0.95
CA ALA A 199 -7.10 18.68 1.07
C ALA A 199 -7.40 19.20 2.48
N ILE A 200 -6.84 18.61 3.53
CA ILE A 200 -7.02 19.07 4.91
C ILE A 200 -6.43 20.49 5.03
N ILE A 201 -5.21 20.68 4.50
CA ILE A 201 -4.58 22.01 4.50
C ILE A 201 -5.40 22.98 3.64
N ALA A 202 -5.86 22.55 2.46
CA ALA A 202 -6.71 23.40 1.59
C ALA A 202 -8.01 23.81 2.30
N SER A 203 -8.65 22.91 3.04
CA SER A 203 -9.92 23.20 3.72
C SER A 203 -9.78 24.21 4.86
N GLN A 204 -8.61 24.30 5.51
CA GLN A 204 -8.32 25.29 6.53
C GLN A 204 -8.25 26.71 5.97
N ASP A 205 -7.98 26.86 4.68
CA ASP A 205 -7.89 28.13 3.97
C ASP A 205 -9.23 28.60 3.37
N ILE A 206 -10.32 27.82 3.52
CA ILE A 206 -11.65 28.21 3.06
C ILE A 206 -12.11 29.46 3.82
N GLY A 207 -12.53 30.46 3.08
CA GLY A 207 -12.94 31.75 3.61
C GLY A 207 -11.80 32.78 3.82
N SER A 208 -10.55 32.37 3.56
CA SER A 208 -9.36 33.23 3.60
C SER A 208 -8.66 33.30 2.25
N SER A 209 -8.04 32.22 1.81
CA SER A 209 -7.29 32.14 0.55
C SER A 209 -8.10 31.50 -0.57
N VAL A 210 -9.00 30.58 -0.25
CA VAL A 210 -9.89 29.91 -1.20
C VAL A 210 -11.35 30.05 -0.78
N GLY A 211 -12.25 30.11 -1.76
CA GLY A 211 -13.70 30.14 -1.53
C GLY A 211 -14.30 28.73 -1.38
N ALA A 212 -13.64 27.74 -1.94
CA ALA A 212 -14.04 26.35 -1.89
C ALA A 212 -12.83 25.41 -2.12
N VAL A 213 -13.01 24.12 -1.84
CA VAL A 213 -12.04 23.06 -2.13
C VAL A 213 -12.72 21.94 -2.91
N VAL A 214 -12.08 21.42 -3.95
CA VAL A 214 -12.56 20.24 -4.68
C VAL A 214 -11.71 19.03 -4.33
N ILE A 215 -12.39 17.95 -3.97
CA ILE A 215 -11.80 16.67 -3.60
C ILE A 215 -12.86 15.55 -3.73
N ASP A 216 -12.44 14.31 -3.62
CA ASP A 216 -13.30 13.13 -3.64
C ASP A 216 -14.31 13.08 -2.49
N LYS A 217 -15.42 12.35 -2.72
CA LYS A 217 -16.58 12.26 -1.82
C LYS A 217 -16.22 11.97 -0.36
N MET A 218 -15.59 10.81 -0.08
CA MET A 218 -15.39 10.37 1.30
C MET A 218 -14.44 11.29 2.08
N PRO A 219 -13.33 11.78 1.52
CA PRO A 219 -12.52 12.80 2.17
C PRO A 219 -13.26 14.12 2.39
N ALA A 220 -14.11 14.54 1.43
CA ALA A 220 -14.94 15.74 1.62
C ALA A 220 -15.91 15.56 2.79
N GLU A 221 -16.61 14.44 2.85
CA GLU A 221 -17.53 14.12 3.95
C GLU A 221 -16.81 14.05 5.30
N SER A 222 -15.59 13.46 5.34
CA SER A 222 -14.77 13.43 6.55
C SER A 222 -14.38 14.83 7.04
N ILE A 223 -13.92 15.70 6.14
CA ILE A 223 -13.56 17.09 6.48
C ILE A 223 -14.78 17.86 6.99
N CYS A 224 -15.95 17.72 6.36
CA CYS A 224 -17.16 18.41 6.77
C CYS A 224 -17.74 17.87 8.09
N LYS A 225 -17.58 16.56 8.38
CA LYS A 225 -17.96 15.96 9.67
C LYS A 225 -17.21 16.63 10.84
N ASP A 226 -15.94 16.97 10.62
CA ASP A 226 -15.08 17.57 11.64
C ASP A 226 -15.18 19.11 11.70
N ASN A 227 -15.94 19.73 10.80
CA ASN A 227 -16.09 21.20 10.75
C ASN A 227 -17.52 21.64 10.38
N GLU A 228 -18.31 21.99 11.38
CA GLU A 228 -19.71 22.41 11.22
C GLU A 228 -19.92 23.67 10.35
N ASN A 229 -18.88 24.47 10.15
CA ASN A 229 -18.94 25.64 9.28
C ASN A 229 -18.78 25.32 7.81
N LEU A 230 -18.42 24.09 7.48
CA LEU A 230 -18.24 23.58 6.13
C LEU A 230 -19.34 22.57 5.76
N GLN A 231 -19.69 22.57 4.50
CA GLN A 231 -20.60 21.61 3.90
C GLN A 231 -20.01 21.14 2.58
N CYS A 232 -20.35 19.93 2.14
CA CYS A 232 -19.89 19.39 0.87
C CYS A 232 -21.08 19.03 -0.03
N TRP A 233 -20.88 19.18 -1.34
CA TRP A 233 -21.86 18.88 -2.38
C TRP A 233 -21.21 18.01 -3.45
N ALA A 234 -21.97 17.05 -3.98
CA ALA A 234 -21.54 16.28 -5.13
C ALA A 234 -21.41 17.18 -6.36
N LEU A 235 -20.37 17.00 -7.15
CA LEU A 235 -20.26 17.62 -8.47
C LEU A 235 -20.85 16.71 -9.54
N ASP A 236 -21.30 17.27 -10.65
CA ASP A 236 -21.75 16.56 -11.85
C ASP A 236 -20.55 16.06 -12.68
N ALA A 237 -19.65 15.33 -12.03
CA ALA A 237 -18.45 14.78 -12.62
C ALA A 237 -18.56 13.29 -12.87
N GLU A 238 -17.72 12.75 -13.75
CA GLU A 238 -17.66 11.31 -14.02
C GLU A 238 -17.19 10.55 -12.77
N MET A 239 -17.68 9.30 -12.67
CA MET A 239 -17.24 8.39 -11.60
C MET A 239 -15.79 7.99 -11.83
N GLU A 240 -15.00 8.06 -10.79
CA GLU A 240 -13.60 7.68 -10.77
C GLU A 240 -13.41 6.26 -10.26
N SER A 241 -12.39 5.60 -10.77
CA SER A 241 -12.04 4.22 -10.40
C SER A 241 -10.69 4.21 -9.70
N TYR A 242 -10.64 3.79 -8.43
CA TYR A 242 -9.40 3.69 -7.68
C TYR A 242 -8.65 2.41 -7.98
N VAL A 243 -7.36 2.57 -8.23
CA VAL A 243 -6.40 1.50 -8.51
C VAL A 243 -5.11 1.75 -7.72
N MET A 244 -4.33 0.70 -7.52
CA MET A 244 -2.95 0.83 -7.08
C MET A 244 -2.04 0.86 -8.30
N TYR A 245 -0.94 1.61 -8.22
CA TYR A 245 0.05 1.68 -9.29
C TYR A 245 1.34 0.97 -8.91
N PHE A 246 1.88 0.21 -9.87
CA PHE A 246 3.06 -0.64 -9.72
C PHE A 246 4.12 -0.30 -10.76
N ASN A 247 5.38 -0.60 -10.46
CA ASN A 247 6.46 -0.45 -11.41
C ASN A 247 6.21 -1.29 -12.68
N LYS A 248 6.50 -0.72 -13.86
CA LYS A 248 6.29 -1.37 -15.18
C LYS A 248 7.04 -2.67 -15.37
N ASP A 249 8.17 -2.85 -14.67
CA ASP A 249 9.00 -4.04 -14.79
C ASP A 249 8.49 -5.20 -13.90
N ASN A 250 7.32 -5.07 -13.26
CA ASN A 250 6.78 -6.07 -12.34
C ASN A 250 5.33 -6.48 -12.62
N ALA A 251 5.02 -6.81 -13.87
CA ALA A 251 3.70 -7.28 -14.28
C ALA A 251 3.25 -8.56 -13.54
N ASP A 252 4.19 -9.42 -13.13
CA ASP A 252 3.90 -10.62 -12.36
C ASP A 252 3.35 -10.28 -10.96
N LEU A 253 3.86 -9.22 -10.32
CA LEU A 253 3.33 -8.76 -9.04
C LEU A 253 1.91 -8.21 -9.21
N VAL A 254 1.67 -7.40 -10.24
CA VAL A 254 0.31 -6.86 -10.53
C VAL A 254 -0.70 -7.99 -10.69
N LYS A 255 -0.35 -9.05 -11.41
CA LYS A 255 -1.21 -10.22 -11.57
C LYS A 255 -1.53 -10.89 -10.22
N GLN A 256 -0.49 -11.12 -9.39
CA GLN A 256 -0.69 -11.72 -8.07
C GLN A 256 -1.54 -10.82 -7.16
N VAL A 257 -1.32 -9.51 -7.20
CA VAL A 257 -2.13 -8.52 -6.47
C VAL A 257 -3.58 -8.56 -6.93
N ASN A 258 -3.84 -8.58 -8.24
CA ASN A 258 -5.19 -8.65 -8.78
C ASN A 258 -5.94 -9.93 -8.37
N ASP A 259 -5.22 -11.08 -8.31
CA ASP A 259 -5.81 -12.32 -7.81
C ASP A 259 -6.24 -12.19 -6.32
N VAL A 260 -5.44 -11.50 -5.49
CA VAL A 260 -5.77 -11.21 -4.09
C VAL A 260 -6.91 -10.19 -3.99
N LEU A 261 -6.84 -9.08 -4.74
CA LEU A 261 -7.89 -8.04 -4.76
C LEU A 261 -9.26 -8.63 -5.15
N LYS A 262 -9.29 -9.48 -6.16
CA LYS A 262 -10.51 -10.17 -6.59
C LYS A 262 -11.14 -10.99 -5.46
N GLN A 263 -10.31 -11.68 -4.67
CA GLN A 263 -10.79 -12.42 -3.51
C GLN A 263 -11.29 -11.47 -2.40
N MET A 264 -10.55 -10.38 -2.12
CA MET A 264 -10.95 -9.38 -1.12
C MET A 264 -12.30 -8.75 -1.46
N ILE A 265 -12.52 -8.40 -2.73
CA ILE A 265 -13.79 -7.82 -3.21
C ILE A 265 -14.92 -8.86 -3.06
N ALA A 266 -14.69 -10.11 -3.47
CA ALA A 266 -15.68 -11.18 -3.35
C ALA A 266 -16.08 -11.48 -1.89
N ASP A 267 -15.12 -11.35 -0.96
CA ASP A 267 -15.32 -11.56 0.48
C ASP A 267 -15.87 -10.31 1.20
N GLY A 268 -16.04 -9.17 0.49
CA GLY A 268 -16.51 -7.90 1.05
C GLY A 268 -15.51 -7.25 2.02
N LEU A 269 -14.23 -7.57 1.92
CA LEU A 269 -13.20 -7.03 2.83
C LEU A 269 -12.95 -5.54 2.60
N ILE A 270 -13.03 -5.07 1.37
CA ILE A 270 -12.85 -3.64 1.05
C ILE A 270 -13.94 -2.82 1.73
N ASP A 271 -15.20 -3.26 1.67
CA ASP A 271 -16.33 -2.60 2.33
C ASP A 271 -16.18 -2.62 3.86
N GLN A 272 -15.70 -3.74 4.43
CA GLN A 272 -15.43 -3.83 5.87
C GLN A 272 -14.35 -2.85 6.32
N TYR A 273 -13.27 -2.70 5.54
CA TYR A 273 -12.23 -1.70 5.82
C TYR A 273 -12.78 -0.27 5.69
N THR A 274 -13.61 -0.02 4.67
CA THR A 274 -14.27 1.29 4.50
C THR A 274 -15.14 1.63 5.70
N VAL A 275 -15.98 0.72 6.17
CA VAL A 275 -16.81 0.92 7.39
C VAL A 275 -15.93 1.16 8.62
N LYS A 276 -14.85 0.38 8.79
CA LYS A 276 -13.92 0.49 9.92
C LYS A 276 -13.29 1.89 10.01
N HIS A 277 -12.94 2.48 8.88
CA HIS A 277 -12.21 3.76 8.82
C HIS A 277 -13.11 4.99 8.62
N SER A 278 -14.43 4.79 8.41
CA SER A 278 -15.42 5.89 8.28
C SER A 278 -16.17 6.19 9.58
N SER A 279 -15.92 5.43 10.67
CA SER A 279 -16.64 5.50 11.95
C SER A 279 -16.22 6.69 12.81
#